data_79979eba3f84c2b516e9bf06f234dc0c
#
_entry.id   79979eba3f84c2b516e9bf06f234dc0c
#
_cell.length_a   1.000
_cell.length_b   1.000
_cell.length_c   1.000
_cell.angle_alpha   90.00
_cell.angle_beta   90.00
_cell.angle_gamma   90.00
#
_symmetry.space_group_name_H-M   'P 1'
#
loop_
_entity.id
_entity.type
_entity.pdbx_description
1 polymer ?
#
loop_
_entity_poly.entity_id
_entity_poly.type
_entity_poly.pdbx_seq_one_letter_code
_entity_poly.pdbx_strand_id
1 'polypeptide(L)'
;MKPMRLILVRHGETDWNTARRFQGQADIPLNLTGQCQAAAVARVLQHDAVQAIIASDLMRAQETARVIAAPLQLTVHPDSRWREMAFGDWEGLTYNVLQQRHPERLAAWHDDPLQVAPPNGETLTHAADRVRAAWHDLRATYADQTAVLVAHGGPLRILLCLALGLPPEAHWQFAIDPASLSELSVYGQGATLMRLNDTARMRAAMNTSPKEQIRNQVPR
;
A
#
# COMPACT_ATOMS: atom_id res chain seq x y z
N MET A 1 -2.63 11.59 25.26
CA MET A 1 -3.17 11.57 23.87
C MET A 1 -3.26 10.12 23.43
N LYS A 2 -4.35 9.73 22.80
CA LYS A 2 -4.51 8.39 22.24
C LYS A 2 -3.58 8.28 21.02
N PRO A 3 -2.86 7.15 20.83
CA PRO A 3 -2.06 7.00 19.62
C PRO A 3 -2.95 6.94 18.38
N MET A 4 -2.50 7.52 17.26
CA MET A 4 -3.13 7.31 15.97
C MET A 4 -2.97 5.83 15.58
N ARG A 5 -4.05 5.20 15.16
CA ARG A 5 -4.02 3.86 14.57
C ARG A 5 -4.00 3.99 13.04
N LEU A 6 -2.89 3.62 12.42
CA LEU A 6 -2.76 3.67 10.96
C LEU A 6 -2.75 2.26 10.38
N ILE A 7 -3.76 1.97 9.56
CA ILE A 7 -3.89 0.71 8.84
C ILE A 7 -3.39 0.95 7.41
N LEU A 8 -2.36 0.23 7.03
CA LEU A 8 -1.76 0.27 5.70
C LEU A 8 -2.33 -0.87 4.86
N VAL A 9 -2.82 -0.55 3.68
CA VAL A 9 -3.37 -1.52 2.73
C VAL A 9 -2.65 -1.36 1.39
N ARG A 10 -1.98 -2.39 0.91
CA ARG A 10 -1.54 -2.40 -0.48
C ARG A 10 -2.76 -2.64 -1.37
N HIS A 11 -2.86 -1.95 -2.51
CA HIS A 11 -3.92 -2.19 -3.49
C HIS A 11 -4.07 -3.67 -3.83
N GLY A 12 -5.26 -4.10 -4.25
CA GLY A 12 -5.53 -5.45 -4.72
C GLY A 12 -4.72 -5.83 -5.96
N GLU A 13 -4.75 -7.09 -6.33
CA GLU A 13 -3.99 -7.64 -7.46
C GLU A 13 -4.39 -6.98 -8.79
N THR A 14 -3.40 -6.80 -9.67
CA THR A 14 -3.54 -6.39 -11.07
C THR A 14 -2.94 -7.46 -11.98
N ASP A 15 -3.25 -7.44 -13.29
CA ASP A 15 -2.62 -8.36 -14.24
C ASP A 15 -1.11 -8.19 -14.31
N TRP A 16 -0.59 -6.99 -14.02
CA TRP A 16 0.84 -6.76 -13.98
C TRP A 16 1.49 -7.34 -12.71
N ASN A 17 0.77 -7.48 -11.60
CA ASN A 17 1.26 -8.26 -10.45
C ASN A 17 1.43 -9.73 -10.83
N THR A 18 0.43 -10.33 -11.46
CA THR A 18 0.46 -11.73 -11.91
C THR A 18 1.59 -11.97 -12.93
N ALA A 19 1.77 -11.04 -13.87
CA ALA A 19 2.82 -11.08 -14.88
C ALA A 19 4.20 -10.67 -14.34
N ARG A 20 4.35 -10.30 -13.07
CA ARG A 20 5.58 -9.80 -12.43
C ARG A 20 6.24 -8.65 -13.18
N ARG A 21 5.42 -7.72 -13.69
CA ARG A 21 5.88 -6.51 -14.38
C ARG A 21 6.07 -5.36 -13.39
N PHE A 22 7.07 -4.54 -13.62
CA PHE A 22 7.19 -3.25 -12.95
C PHE A 22 5.97 -2.39 -13.29
N GLN A 23 5.18 -1.97 -12.30
CA GLN A 23 3.99 -1.17 -12.55
C GLN A 23 4.26 0.32 -12.53
N GLY A 24 5.05 0.75 -11.56
CA GLY A 24 5.34 2.16 -11.39
C GLY A 24 4.09 3.01 -11.31
N GLN A 25 4.09 4.09 -12.08
CA GLN A 25 2.97 5.02 -12.16
C GLN A 25 2.05 4.78 -13.37
N ALA A 26 2.28 3.71 -14.15
CA ALA A 26 1.31 3.25 -15.13
C ALA A 26 -0.04 2.94 -14.45
N ASP A 27 -1.12 3.46 -15.05
CA ASP A 27 -2.45 3.43 -14.43
C ASP A 27 -3.23 2.17 -14.80
N ILE A 28 -2.83 1.06 -14.19
CA ILE A 28 -3.39 -0.28 -14.41
C ILE A 28 -4.50 -0.55 -13.39
N PRO A 29 -5.71 -1.00 -13.81
CA PRO A 29 -6.83 -1.31 -12.91
C PRO A 29 -6.59 -2.62 -12.15
N LEU A 30 -7.46 -2.88 -11.17
CA LEU A 30 -7.55 -4.18 -10.51
C LEU A 30 -8.02 -5.26 -11.51
N ASN A 31 -7.47 -6.48 -11.38
CA ASN A 31 -8.06 -7.64 -12.01
C ASN A 31 -9.21 -8.21 -11.12
N LEU A 32 -9.88 -9.26 -11.59
CA LEU A 32 -10.98 -9.88 -10.84
C LEU A 32 -10.56 -10.37 -9.46
N THR A 33 -9.36 -10.93 -9.32
CA THR A 33 -8.80 -11.33 -8.03
C THR A 33 -8.63 -10.12 -7.11
N GLY A 34 -8.07 -9.02 -7.63
CA GLY A 34 -7.89 -7.79 -6.86
C GLY A 34 -9.20 -7.17 -6.38
N GLN A 35 -10.25 -7.23 -7.21
CA GLN A 35 -11.60 -6.78 -6.82
C GLN A 35 -12.16 -7.63 -5.67
N CYS A 36 -12.03 -8.96 -5.75
CA CYS A 36 -12.41 -9.87 -4.67
C CYS A 36 -11.61 -9.63 -3.39
N GLN A 37 -10.30 -9.37 -3.52
CA GLN A 37 -9.42 -9.02 -2.41
C GLN A 37 -9.86 -7.71 -1.75
N ALA A 38 -10.15 -6.66 -2.52
CA ALA A 38 -10.63 -5.38 -2.01
C ALA A 38 -11.94 -5.55 -1.22
N ALA A 39 -12.89 -6.34 -1.75
CA ALA A 39 -14.14 -6.67 -1.07
C ALA A 39 -13.91 -7.44 0.25
N ALA A 40 -12.92 -8.33 0.29
CA ALA A 40 -12.56 -9.04 1.50
C ALA A 40 -11.93 -8.12 2.55
N VAL A 41 -11.04 -7.20 2.15
CA VAL A 41 -10.47 -6.18 3.03
C VAL A 41 -11.57 -5.27 3.59
N ALA A 42 -12.55 -4.87 2.78
CA ALA A 42 -13.69 -4.09 3.24
C ALA A 42 -14.47 -4.82 4.36
N ARG A 43 -14.72 -6.12 4.20
CA ARG A 43 -15.36 -6.96 5.25
C ARG A 43 -14.51 -7.06 6.52
N VAL A 44 -13.18 -7.13 6.37
CA VAL A 44 -12.27 -7.15 7.53
C VAL A 44 -12.36 -5.84 8.32
N LEU A 45 -12.47 -4.71 7.63
CA LEU A 45 -12.40 -3.37 8.23
C LEU A 45 -13.77 -2.79 8.61
N GLN A 46 -14.90 -3.41 8.21
CA GLN A 46 -16.25 -2.87 8.44
C GLN A 46 -16.60 -2.67 9.93
N HIS A 47 -15.94 -3.40 10.83
CA HIS A 47 -16.15 -3.32 12.27
C HIS A 47 -15.03 -2.54 12.99
N ASP A 48 -14.01 -2.12 12.26
CA ASP A 48 -12.99 -1.21 12.78
C ASP A 48 -13.54 0.23 12.80
N ALA A 49 -13.26 0.97 13.87
CA ALA A 49 -13.71 2.37 14.01
C ALA A 49 -12.87 3.30 13.10
N VAL A 50 -12.87 3.04 11.78
CA VAL A 50 -12.15 3.85 10.80
C VAL A 50 -12.84 5.21 10.65
N GLN A 51 -12.05 6.29 10.66
CA GLN A 51 -12.53 7.67 10.59
C GLN A 51 -12.06 8.40 9.32
N ALA A 52 -11.00 7.91 8.68
CA ALA A 52 -10.48 8.50 7.45
C ALA A 52 -9.90 7.43 6.51
N ILE A 53 -10.03 7.65 5.20
CA ILE A 53 -9.42 6.81 4.17
C ILE A 53 -8.66 7.70 3.20
N ILE A 54 -7.36 7.50 3.14
CA ILE A 54 -6.43 8.18 2.24
C ILE A 54 -5.96 7.17 1.20
N ALA A 55 -5.81 7.57 -0.05
CA ALA A 55 -5.33 6.67 -1.09
C ALA A 55 -4.41 7.37 -2.09
N SER A 56 -3.47 6.63 -2.66
CA SER A 56 -2.86 7.02 -3.93
C SER A 56 -3.94 7.31 -4.97
N ASP A 57 -3.70 8.27 -5.85
CA ASP A 57 -4.64 8.63 -6.93
C ASP A 57 -4.60 7.69 -8.14
N LEU A 58 -3.67 6.70 -8.16
CA LEU A 58 -3.66 5.66 -9.19
C LEU A 58 -4.88 4.73 -9.08
N MET A 59 -5.42 4.34 -10.24
CA MET A 59 -6.70 3.61 -10.38
C MET A 59 -6.80 2.40 -9.45
N ARG A 60 -5.82 1.50 -9.43
CA ARG A 60 -5.81 0.31 -8.59
C ARG A 60 -5.92 0.60 -7.08
N ALA A 61 -5.31 1.70 -6.62
CA ALA A 61 -5.41 2.12 -5.22
C ALA A 61 -6.77 2.78 -4.94
N GLN A 62 -7.25 3.61 -5.87
CA GLN A 62 -8.57 4.24 -5.79
C GLN A 62 -9.71 3.21 -5.80
N GLU A 63 -9.65 2.21 -6.68
CA GLU A 63 -10.65 1.14 -6.73
C GLU A 63 -10.67 0.36 -5.41
N THR A 64 -9.49 -0.03 -4.90
CA THR A 64 -9.38 -0.70 -3.59
C THR A 64 -9.96 0.16 -2.47
N ALA A 65 -9.60 1.44 -2.42
CA ALA A 65 -10.05 2.35 -1.38
C ALA A 65 -11.57 2.62 -1.42
N ARG A 66 -12.16 2.78 -2.61
CA ARG A 66 -13.61 2.99 -2.77
C ARG A 66 -14.42 1.79 -2.27
N VAL A 67 -13.94 0.57 -2.56
CA VAL A 67 -14.60 -0.67 -2.07
C VAL A 67 -14.53 -0.74 -0.55
N ILE A 68 -13.41 -0.33 0.08
CA ILE A 68 -13.27 -0.28 1.54
C ILE A 68 -14.17 0.82 2.13
N ALA A 69 -14.25 1.98 1.49
CA ALA A 69 -14.97 3.15 1.97
C ALA A 69 -16.49 2.97 1.96
N ALA A 70 -17.02 2.23 1.00
CA ALA A 70 -18.46 2.11 0.76
C ALA A 70 -19.25 1.63 1.99
N PRO A 71 -18.93 0.51 2.65
CA PRO A 71 -19.65 0.06 3.83
C PRO A 71 -19.43 0.95 5.07
N LEU A 72 -18.37 1.75 5.09
CA LEU A 72 -18.05 2.69 6.17
C LEU A 72 -18.69 4.06 5.96
N GLN A 73 -19.28 4.32 4.79
CA GLN A 73 -19.86 5.60 4.39
C GLN A 73 -18.85 6.77 4.47
N LEU A 74 -17.58 6.47 4.18
CA LEU A 74 -16.48 7.44 4.20
C LEU A 74 -16.11 7.91 2.80
N THR A 75 -15.58 9.13 2.71
CA THR A 75 -14.97 9.65 1.48
C THR A 75 -13.51 9.23 1.40
N VAL A 76 -13.05 8.89 0.19
CA VAL A 76 -11.63 8.63 -0.08
C VAL A 76 -10.94 9.96 -0.40
N HIS A 77 -9.85 10.25 0.30
CA HIS A 77 -9.00 11.43 0.08
C HIS A 77 -7.79 11.04 -0.78
N PRO A 78 -7.75 11.44 -2.07
CA PRO A 78 -6.62 11.12 -2.94
C PRO A 78 -5.40 11.99 -2.61
N ASP A 79 -4.21 11.38 -2.64
CA ASP A 79 -2.95 12.09 -2.49
C ASP A 79 -1.89 11.43 -3.37
N SER A 80 -1.44 12.16 -4.40
CA SER A 80 -0.47 11.67 -5.38
C SER A 80 0.92 11.36 -4.80
N ARG A 81 1.23 11.90 -3.63
CA ARG A 81 2.48 11.59 -2.93
C ARG A 81 2.56 10.12 -2.47
N TRP A 82 1.44 9.38 -2.47
CA TRP A 82 1.36 7.95 -2.19
C TRP A 82 1.43 7.07 -3.43
N ARG A 83 1.68 7.63 -4.64
CA ARG A 83 1.91 6.84 -5.86
C ARG A 83 3.07 5.87 -5.68
N GLU A 84 3.05 4.76 -6.43
CA GLU A 84 4.18 3.83 -6.53
C GLU A 84 5.44 4.56 -7.01
N MET A 85 6.62 3.99 -6.78
CA MET A 85 7.85 4.49 -7.35
C MET A 85 7.73 4.55 -8.87
N ALA A 86 8.13 5.68 -9.46
CA ALA A 86 8.17 5.81 -10.91
C ALA A 86 9.33 4.98 -11.47
N PHE A 87 9.00 3.94 -12.23
CA PHE A 87 10.01 3.11 -12.89
C PHE A 87 10.28 3.55 -14.33
N GLY A 88 9.60 4.58 -14.84
CA GLY A 88 9.84 5.16 -16.15
C GLY A 88 9.81 4.12 -17.27
N ASP A 89 10.86 4.04 -18.06
CA ASP A 89 10.95 3.12 -19.23
C ASP A 89 10.93 1.64 -18.83
N TRP A 90 11.04 1.31 -17.56
CA TRP A 90 10.93 -0.08 -17.08
C TRP A 90 9.49 -0.51 -16.82
N GLU A 91 8.54 0.41 -16.83
CA GLU A 91 7.12 0.09 -16.61
C GLU A 91 6.59 -0.85 -17.70
N GLY A 92 5.90 -1.90 -17.28
CA GLY A 92 5.43 -2.97 -18.17
C GLY A 92 6.45 -4.06 -18.46
N LEU A 93 7.73 -3.87 -18.15
CA LEU A 93 8.78 -4.89 -18.31
C LEU A 93 8.88 -5.80 -17.09
N THR A 94 9.34 -7.02 -17.30
CA THR A 94 9.70 -7.93 -16.19
C THR A 94 11.17 -7.79 -15.82
N TYR A 95 11.55 -8.24 -14.63
CA TYR A 95 12.95 -8.28 -14.20
C TYR A 95 13.85 -9.03 -15.20
N ASN A 96 13.39 -10.18 -15.72
CA ASN A 96 14.16 -10.97 -16.67
C ASN A 96 14.41 -10.22 -17.99
N VAL A 97 13.43 -9.46 -18.46
CA VAL A 97 13.60 -8.61 -19.67
C VAL A 97 14.61 -7.50 -19.41
N LEU A 98 14.55 -6.86 -18.24
CA LEU A 98 15.52 -5.83 -17.86
C LEU A 98 16.93 -6.39 -17.74
N GLN A 99 17.08 -7.56 -17.13
CA GLN A 99 18.38 -8.24 -17.00
C GLN A 99 19.01 -8.58 -18.36
N GLN A 100 18.18 -8.91 -19.36
CA GLN A 100 18.67 -9.19 -20.71
C GLN A 100 18.98 -7.93 -21.52
N ARG A 101 18.15 -6.88 -21.40
CA ARG A 101 18.24 -5.68 -22.24
C ARG A 101 19.08 -4.56 -21.63
N HIS A 102 19.11 -4.45 -20.31
CA HIS A 102 19.72 -3.33 -19.57
C HIS A 102 20.49 -3.82 -18.32
N PRO A 103 21.36 -4.85 -18.43
CA PRO A 103 22.01 -5.49 -17.28
C PRO A 103 22.82 -4.49 -16.43
N GLU A 104 23.60 -3.63 -17.07
CA GLU A 104 24.45 -2.66 -16.37
C GLU A 104 23.63 -1.62 -15.61
N ARG A 105 22.55 -1.11 -16.22
CA ARG A 105 21.68 -0.13 -15.59
C ARG A 105 20.90 -0.75 -14.42
N LEU A 106 20.45 -1.99 -14.57
CA LEU A 106 19.77 -2.74 -13.52
C LEU A 106 20.72 -3.00 -12.34
N ALA A 107 21.97 -3.37 -12.60
CA ALA A 107 22.98 -3.56 -11.56
C ALA A 107 23.26 -2.24 -10.82
N ALA A 108 23.51 -1.15 -11.55
CA ALA A 108 23.73 0.17 -10.93
C ALA A 108 22.55 0.64 -10.07
N TRP A 109 21.32 0.40 -10.51
CA TRP A 109 20.12 0.71 -9.72
C TRP A 109 20.03 -0.16 -8.46
N HIS A 110 20.41 -1.42 -8.51
CA HIS A 110 20.47 -2.31 -7.34
C HIS A 110 21.54 -1.89 -6.34
N ASP A 111 22.71 -1.49 -6.84
CA ASP A 111 23.87 -1.14 -6.03
C ASP A 111 23.66 0.21 -5.31
N ASP A 112 23.04 1.18 -5.98
CA ASP A 112 22.79 2.51 -5.41
C ASP A 112 21.38 3.06 -5.80
N PRO A 113 20.31 2.53 -5.24
CA PRO A 113 18.96 3.00 -5.53
C PRO A 113 18.68 4.42 -5.04
N LEU A 114 19.50 4.95 -4.13
CA LEU A 114 19.35 6.32 -3.63
C LEU A 114 19.69 7.36 -4.69
N GLN A 115 20.67 7.08 -5.55
CA GLN A 115 21.18 8.02 -6.54
C GLN A 115 20.85 7.59 -7.98
N VAL A 116 20.72 6.30 -8.22
CA VAL A 116 20.45 5.77 -9.55
C VAL A 116 18.95 5.49 -9.70
N ALA A 117 18.34 6.13 -10.72
CA ALA A 117 16.96 5.89 -11.11
C ALA A 117 16.87 4.99 -12.35
N PRO A 118 15.76 4.27 -12.57
CA PRO A 118 15.37 3.80 -13.88
C PRO A 118 15.33 4.96 -14.89
N PRO A 119 15.58 4.75 -16.18
CA PRO A 119 15.45 5.81 -17.19
C PRO A 119 14.04 6.45 -17.12
N ASN A 120 13.97 7.77 -17.04
CA ASN A 120 12.74 8.55 -16.86
C ASN A 120 11.93 8.21 -15.60
N GLY A 121 12.54 7.50 -14.63
CA GLY A 121 11.95 7.18 -13.33
C GLY A 121 12.45 8.06 -12.19
N GLU A 122 12.13 7.67 -10.95
CA GLU A 122 12.60 8.36 -9.75
C GLU A 122 13.62 7.53 -8.98
N THR A 123 14.50 8.19 -8.24
CA THR A 123 15.41 7.56 -7.27
C THR A 123 14.65 7.20 -6.00
N LEU A 124 15.21 6.29 -5.20
CA LEU A 124 14.68 6.01 -3.86
C LEU A 124 14.69 7.27 -2.97
N THR A 125 15.68 8.18 -3.13
CA THR A 125 15.72 9.46 -2.41
C THR A 125 14.48 10.31 -2.72
N HIS A 126 14.16 10.51 -4.01
CA HIS A 126 12.98 11.30 -4.40
C HIS A 126 11.68 10.66 -3.90
N ALA A 127 11.55 9.33 -4.01
CA ALA A 127 10.41 8.62 -3.47
C ALA A 127 10.29 8.79 -1.93
N ALA A 128 11.41 8.69 -1.21
CA ALA A 128 11.43 8.85 0.24
C ALA A 128 11.07 10.27 0.67
N ASP A 129 11.50 11.29 -0.08
CA ASP A 129 11.20 12.69 0.25
C ASP A 129 9.70 13.01 0.11
N ARG A 130 9.05 12.56 -0.99
CA ARG A 130 7.60 12.75 -1.15
C ARG A 130 6.80 11.96 -0.12
N VAL A 131 7.21 10.73 0.20
CA VAL A 131 6.57 9.92 1.24
C VAL A 131 6.76 10.55 2.62
N ARG A 132 7.94 11.11 2.92
CA ARG A 132 8.21 11.82 4.18
C ARG A 132 7.29 13.04 4.34
N ALA A 133 7.12 13.85 3.29
CA ALA A 133 6.20 14.98 3.31
C ALA A 133 4.75 14.52 3.54
N ALA A 134 4.29 13.50 2.81
CA ALA A 134 2.95 12.94 2.98
C ALA A 134 2.74 12.34 4.38
N TRP A 135 3.74 11.65 4.91
CA TRP A 135 3.73 11.10 6.26
C TRP A 135 3.63 12.17 7.34
N HIS A 136 4.38 13.26 7.19
CA HIS A 136 4.30 14.40 8.12
C HIS A 136 2.88 14.96 8.19
N ASP A 137 2.26 15.23 7.05
CA ASP A 137 0.91 15.80 6.97
C ASP A 137 -0.15 14.84 7.47
N LEU A 138 -0.02 13.55 7.13
CA LEU A 138 -0.95 12.51 7.55
C LEU A 138 -0.99 12.40 9.09
N ARG A 139 0.17 12.41 9.76
CA ARG A 139 0.23 12.38 11.23
C ARG A 139 -0.38 13.61 11.87
N ALA A 140 -0.16 14.79 11.28
CA ALA A 140 -0.70 16.03 11.79
C ALA A 140 -2.24 16.10 11.62
N THR A 141 -2.74 15.64 10.47
CA THR A 141 -4.17 15.74 10.13
C THR A 141 -5.03 14.72 10.88
N TYR A 142 -4.52 13.49 11.08
CA TYR A 142 -5.29 12.37 11.64
C TYR A 142 -4.80 11.92 13.02
N ALA A 143 -4.18 12.83 13.78
CA ALA A 143 -3.81 12.55 15.17
C ALA A 143 -5.00 12.01 15.96
N ASP A 144 -4.73 11.05 16.87
CA ASP A 144 -5.74 10.42 17.75
C ASP A 144 -6.88 9.64 17.02
N GLN A 145 -6.81 9.50 15.69
CA GLN A 145 -7.81 8.82 14.84
C GLN A 145 -7.34 7.43 14.39
N THR A 146 -8.31 6.65 13.89
CA THR A 146 -8.03 5.45 13.08
C THR A 146 -8.15 5.80 11.61
N ALA A 147 -7.04 5.74 10.88
CA ALA A 147 -6.99 6.03 9.45
C ALA A 147 -6.55 4.80 8.64
N VAL A 148 -7.07 4.66 7.42
CA VAL A 148 -6.64 3.67 6.43
C VAL A 148 -5.89 4.39 5.32
N LEU A 149 -4.69 3.91 4.99
CA LEU A 149 -3.92 4.36 3.84
C LEU A 149 -3.86 3.24 2.80
N VAL A 150 -4.42 3.48 1.62
CA VAL A 150 -4.34 2.55 0.49
C VAL A 150 -3.30 3.03 -0.51
N ALA A 151 -2.22 2.26 -0.66
CA ALA A 151 -1.12 2.64 -1.53
C ALA A 151 -0.45 1.41 -2.19
N HIS A 152 0.85 1.49 -2.44
CA HIS A 152 1.62 0.51 -3.22
C HIS A 152 2.78 -0.04 -2.41
N GLY A 153 3.47 -1.06 -2.96
CA GLY A 153 4.56 -1.72 -2.27
C GLY A 153 5.71 -0.78 -1.88
N GLY A 154 6.17 0.04 -2.81
CA GLY A 154 7.28 0.98 -2.59
C GLY A 154 6.99 1.99 -1.48
N PRO A 155 5.98 2.87 -1.64
CA PRO A 155 5.70 3.91 -0.65
C PRO A 155 5.32 3.37 0.73
N LEU A 156 4.61 2.22 0.81
CA LEU A 156 4.29 1.62 2.11
C LEU A 156 5.54 1.09 2.83
N ARG A 157 6.48 0.50 2.10
CA ARG A 157 7.76 0.05 2.65
C ARG A 157 8.63 1.23 3.11
N ILE A 158 8.69 2.30 2.32
CA ILE A 158 9.38 3.55 2.69
C ILE A 158 8.73 4.16 3.94
N LEU A 159 7.40 4.22 4.00
CA LEU A 159 6.67 4.69 5.16
C LEU A 159 7.03 3.89 6.43
N LEU A 160 7.11 2.56 6.33
CA LEU A 160 7.53 1.71 7.44
C LEU A 160 8.94 2.06 7.91
N CYS A 161 9.88 2.27 6.99
CA CYS A 161 11.23 2.72 7.36
C CYS A 161 11.17 4.04 8.15
N LEU A 162 10.50 5.05 7.61
CA LEU A 162 10.40 6.37 8.24
C LEU A 162 9.71 6.31 9.61
N ALA A 163 8.64 5.53 9.73
CA ALA A 163 7.87 5.41 10.97
C ALA A 163 8.65 4.70 12.09
N LEU A 164 9.53 3.75 11.71
CA LEU A 164 10.36 2.96 12.64
C LEU A 164 11.77 3.53 12.84
N GLY A 165 12.09 4.67 12.23
CA GLY A 165 13.42 5.28 12.34
C GLY A 165 14.52 4.54 11.59
N LEU A 166 14.15 3.78 10.54
CA LEU A 166 15.08 3.06 9.67
C LEU A 166 15.43 3.91 8.44
N PRO A 167 16.61 3.73 7.85
CA PRO A 167 16.97 4.39 6.61
C PRO A 167 16.12 3.85 5.45
N PRO A 168 15.78 4.67 4.42
CA PRO A 168 14.95 4.26 3.30
C PRO A 168 15.45 3.03 2.55
N GLU A 169 16.75 2.79 2.53
CA GLU A 169 17.40 1.63 1.90
C GLU A 169 16.97 0.30 2.52
N ALA A 170 16.49 0.33 3.76
CA ALA A 170 15.98 -0.87 4.42
C ALA A 170 14.58 -1.29 3.92
N HIS A 171 13.96 -0.54 3.00
CA HIS A 171 12.57 -0.77 2.54
C HIS A 171 12.34 -2.18 1.98
N TRP A 172 13.33 -2.77 1.33
CA TRP A 172 13.24 -4.12 0.75
C TRP A 172 13.08 -5.23 1.80
N GLN A 173 13.41 -4.96 3.07
CA GLN A 173 13.30 -5.92 4.20
C GLN A 173 11.84 -6.17 4.60
N PHE A 174 10.90 -5.35 4.14
CA PHE A 174 9.49 -5.51 4.45
C PHE A 174 8.75 -6.21 3.30
N ALA A 175 8.11 -7.34 3.59
CA ALA A 175 7.16 -7.95 2.67
C ALA A 175 5.82 -7.22 2.74
N ILE A 176 5.26 -6.83 1.60
CA ILE A 176 3.92 -6.21 1.48
C ILE A 176 3.23 -6.79 0.26
N ASP A 177 2.34 -7.75 0.45
CA ASP A 177 1.60 -8.44 -0.62
C ASP A 177 0.35 -7.65 -1.06
N PRO A 178 -0.18 -7.87 -2.27
CA PRO A 178 -1.45 -7.28 -2.69
C PRO A 178 -2.57 -7.54 -1.68
N ALA A 179 -3.34 -6.52 -1.36
CA ALA A 179 -4.42 -6.52 -0.37
C ALA A 179 -4.02 -6.98 1.04
N SER A 180 -2.72 -6.98 1.37
CA SER A 180 -2.26 -7.21 2.74
C SER A 180 -2.56 -6.01 3.63
N LEU A 181 -2.76 -6.29 4.92
CA LEU A 181 -2.92 -5.28 5.96
C LEU A 181 -1.65 -5.23 6.83
N SER A 182 -1.14 -4.01 7.05
CA SER A 182 -0.16 -3.75 8.10
C SER A 182 -0.71 -2.68 9.03
N GLU A 183 -0.25 -2.63 10.28
CA GLU A 183 -0.81 -1.73 11.27
C GLU A 183 0.30 -1.08 12.10
N LEU A 184 0.23 0.25 12.19
CA LEU A 184 1.09 1.06 13.06
C LEU A 184 0.25 1.72 14.16
N SER A 185 0.78 1.70 15.38
CA SER A 185 0.36 2.60 16.46
C SER A 185 1.33 3.78 16.48
N VAL A 186 0.83 4.99 16.14
CA VAL A 186 1.66 6.17 15.89
C VAL A 186 1.57 7.11 17.08
N TYR A 187 2.72 7.54 17.56
CA TYR A 187 2.91 8.45 18.70
C TYR A 187 3.60 9.74 18.23
N GLY A 188 3.71 10.72 19.08
CA GLY A 188 4.36 12.00 18.75
C GLY A 188 5.82 11.84 18.27
N GLN A 189 6.55 10.83 18.77
CA GLN A 189 7.98 10.64 18.48
C GLN A 189 8.32 9.36 17.70
N GLY A 190 7.34 8.64 17.17
CA GLY A 190 7.61 7.41 16.42
C GLY A 190 6.36 6.54 16.27
N ALA A 191 6.57 5.28 15.92
CA ALA A 191 5.49 4.32 15.78
C ALA A 191 5.91 2.93 16.28
N THR A 192 4.93 2.13 16.67
CA THR A 192 5.08 0.70 16.91
C THR A 192 4.43 -0.07 15.80
N LEU A 193 5.14 -1.01 15.19
CA LEU A 193 4.59 -1.93 14.21
C LEU A 193 3.80 -3.02 14.94
N MET A 194 2.48 -2.97 14.82
CA MET A 194 1.56 -3.91 15.47
C MET A 194 1.31 -5.15 14.65
N ARG A 195 1.36 -5.00 13.31
CA ARG A 195 1.13 -6.07 12.34
C ARG A 195 1.83 -5.74 11.03
N LEU A 196 2.36 -6.77 10.37
CA LEU A 196 3.00 -6.63 9.07
C LEU A 196 2.44 -7.68 8.10
N ASN A 197 2.07 -7.26 6.89
CA ASN A 197 1.73 -8.12 5.76
C ASN A 197 0.68 -9.21 6.08
N ASP A 198 -0.33 -8.88 6.84
CA ASP A 198 -1.41 -9.83 7.18
C ASP A 198 -2.33 -10.05 5.99
N THR A 199 -2.17 -11.17 5.31
CA THR A 199 -3.07 -11.66 4.27
C THR A 199 -4.06 -12.69 4.80
N ALA A 200 -3.87 -13.21 6.02
CA ALA A 200 -4.70 -14.28 6.57
C ALA A 200 -6.14 -13.82 6.82
N ARG A 201 -6.33 -12.62 7.40
CA ARG A 201 -7.65 -12.03 7.62
C ARG A 201 -8.41 -11.81 6.30
N MET A 202 -7.74 -11.29 5.29
CA MET A 202 -8.31 -11.09 3.96
C MET A 202 -8.69 -12.42 3.31
N ARG A 203 -7.80 -13.44 3.32
CA ARG A 203 -8.09 -14.77 2.77
C ARG A 203 -9.24 -15.46 3.49
N ALA A 204 -9.29 -15.37 4.81
CA ALA A 204 -10.42 -15.89 5.59
C ALA A 204 -11.74 -15.23 5.17
N ALA A 205 -11.75 -13.90 4.98
CA ALA A 205 -12.92 -13.18 4.52
C ALA A 205 -13.32 -13.49 3.06
N MET A 206 -12.38 -13.88 2.19
CA MET A 206 -12.70 -14.36 0.84
C MET A 206 -13.43 -15.70 0.86
N ASN A 207 -13.10 -16.57 1.81
CA ASN A 207 -13.63 -17.93 1.90
C ASN A 207 -14.98 -18.04 2.65
N THR A 208 -15.42 -16.98 3.34
CA THR A 208 -16.74 -16.98 4.00
C THR A 208 -17.87 -16.94 2.98
N SER A 209 -18.70 -18.00 2.97
CA SER A 209 -19.86 -18.07 2.08
C SER A 209 -20.95 -17.06 2.51
N PRO A 210 -21.82 -16.59 1.57
CA PRO A 210 -22.94 -15.70 1.92
C PRO A 210 -23.86 -16.24 3.03
N LYS A 211 -23.96 -17.55 3.19
CA LYS A 211 -24.78 -18.21 4.23
C LYS A 211 -24.19 -18.10 5.64
N GLU A 212 -22.88 -18.08 5.80
CA GLU A 212 -22.24 -17.88 7.11
C GLU A 212 -22.30 -16.41 7.55
N GLN A 213 -22.41 -15.49 6.61
CA GLN A 213 -22.55 -14.06 6.90
C GLN A 213 -23.87 -13.74 7.61
N ILE A 214 -24.98 -14.42 7.25
CA ILE A 214 -26.30 -14.24 7.88
C ILE A 214 -26.30 -14.80 9.31
N ARG A 215 -25.55 -15.88 9.56
CA ARG A 215 -25.53 -16.53 10.88
C ARG A 215 -24.76 -15.72 11.94
N ASN A 216 -23.79 -14.91 11.53
CA ASN A 216 -22.99 -14.07 12.44
C ASN A 216 -23.63 -12.70 12.71
N GLN A 217 -24.73 -12.34 12.05
CA GLN A 217 -25.48 -11.10 12.26
C GLN A 217 -26.68 -11.25 13.19
N VAL A 218 -26.98 -12.46 13.68
CA VAL A 218 -28.06 -12.68 14.67
C VAL A 218 -27.43 -12.55 16.06
N PRO A 219 -27.80 -11.52 16.87
CA PRO A 219 -27.37 -11.44 18.27
C PRO A 219 -27.92 -12.64 19.05
N ARG A 220 -27.09 -13.22 19.89
CA ARG A 220 -27.53 -14.23 20.88
C ARG A 220 -28.26 -13.55 22.01
#